data_8340880f106990b0a8443795194705c5
#
_entry.id   8340880f106990b0a8443795194705c5
#
_cell.length_a   1.000
_cell.length_b   1.000
_cell.length_c   1.000
_cell.angle_alpha   90.00
_cell.angle_beta   90.00
_cell.angle_gamma   90.00
#
_symmetry.space_group_name_H-M   'P 1'
#
loop_
_entity.id
_entity.type
_entity.pdbx_description
1 polymer ?
#
loop_
_entity_poly.entity_id
_entity_poly.type
_entity_poly.pdbx_seq_one_letter_code
_entity_poly.pdbx_strand_id
1 'polypeptide(L)'
;MNRVMRETMGDCSTLEEFRFLVRCQECGRTWRSSAVRFSKAGIAPTTEHRRVILRTLYEREREAAREKAMAEVPAIYNRCPVCGRLVCDRCFLICEDLDMCVACAGRLQVHGDIVAENVIPQEPPAEEENPKVM
;
A
#
# COMPACT_ATOMS: atom_id res chain seq x y z
N MET A 1 -2.45 -13.16 2.02
CA MET A 1 -2.03 -12.65 2.09
C MET A 1 -2.31 -11.88 2.74
N ASN A 2 -2.52 -11.00 2.83
CA ASN A 2 -2.86 -11.54 3.75
C ASN A 2 -3.07 -10.54 4.76
N ARG A 3 -3.13 -11.03 5.98
CA ARG A 3 -3.51 -10.18 7.06
C ARG A 3 -2.58 -9.01 7.23
N VAL A 4 -1.29 -9.20 7.13
CA VAL A 4 -0.32 -8.14 7.28
C VAL A 4 -0.54 -7.07 6.22
N MET A 5 -0.79 -7.49 5.00
CA MET A 5 -1.01 -6.55 3.92
C MET A 5 -2.28 -5.75 4.14
N ARG A 6 -3.34 -6.41 4.58
CA ARG A 6 -4.60 -5.70 4.84
C ARG A 6 -4.44 -4.69 5.96
N GLU A 7 -3.72 -5.06 7.01
CA GLU A 7 -3.57 -4.19 8.15
C GLU A 7 -2.68 -2.99 7.88
N THR A 8 -1.77 -3.11 6.90
CA THR A 8 -0.87 -2.01 6.59
C THR A 8 -1.37 -1.14 5.45
N MET A 9 -2.47 -1.51 4.83
CA MET A 9 -3.00 -0.77 3.69
C MET A 9 -4.06 0.21 4.16
N GLY A 10 -3.83 1.49 3.89
CA GLY A 10 -4.78 2.53 4.22
C GLY A 10 -5.73 2.76 3.07
N ASP A 11 -6.93 3.24 3.37
CA ASP A 11 -7.97 3.50 2.39
C ASP A 11 -8.08 5.01 2.20
N CYS A 12 -7.71 5.49 1.02
CA CYS A 12 -7.80 6.90 0.67
C CYS A 12 -8.93 7.16 -0.31
N SER A 13 -9.90 6.27 -0.36
CA SER A 13 -10.99 6.36 -1.32
C SER A 13 -11.93 7.52 -1.02
N THR A 14 -12.57 8.01 -2.07
CA THR A 14 -13.62 9.02 -1.96
C THR A 14 -14.90 8.44 -2.51
N LEU A 15 -15.93 9.24 -2.61
CA LEU A 15 -17.18 8.78 -3.19
C LEU A 15 -17.07 8.58 -4.69
N GLU A 16 -16.01 9.06 -5.29
CA GLU A 16 -15.86 9.02 -6.74
C GLU A 16 -14.82 8.04 -7.21
N GLU A 17 -13.85 7.71 -6.38
CA GLU A 17 -12.78 6.82 -6.80
C GLU A 17 -12.18 6.09 -5.60
N PHE A 18 -11.54 4.98 -5.90
CA PHE A 18 -10.90 4.16 -4.89
C PHE A 18 -9.40 4.26 -5.02
N ARG A 19 -8.72 4.45 -3.91
CA ARG A 19 -7.27 4.54 -3.89
C ARG A 19 -6.78 4.06 -2.54
N PHE A 20 -5.68 3.33 -2.55
CA PHE A 20 -5.14 2.74 -1.34
C PHE A 20 -3.69 3.12 -1.17
N LEU A 21 -3.23 3.03 0.07
CA LEU A 21 -1.92 3.50 0.46
C LEU A 21 -1.23 2.43 1.28
N VAL A 22 0.05 2.19 1.01
CA VAL A 22 0.85 1.28 1.82
C VAL A 22 2.10 2.02 2.26
N ARG A 23 2.47 1.83 3.51
CA ARG A 23 3.60 2.50 4.09
C ARG A 23 4.68 1.49 4.47
N CYS A 24 5.94 1.79 4.16
CA CYS A 24 7.04 0.98 4.61
C CYS A 24 7.06 1.01 6.13
N GLN A 25 7.09 -0.15 6.75
CA GLN A 25 7.02 -0.23 8.20
C GLN A 25 8.35 0.05 8.87
N GLU A 26 9.39 0.29 8.09
CA GLU A 26 10.70 0.65 8.64
C GLU A 26 10.95 2.15 8.50
N CYS A 27 10.87 2.70 7.29
CA CYS A 27 11.22 4.09 7.05
C CYS A 27 10.02 5.00 6.84
N GLY A 28 8.82 4.45 6.71
CA GLY A 28 7.61 5.25 6.55
C GLY A 28 7.32 5.73 5.15
N ARG A 29 8.14 5.37 4.18
CA ARG A 29 7.91 5.80 2.80
C ARG A 29 6.62 5.18 2.30
N THR A 30 5.81 5.97 1.59
CA THR A 30 4.49 5.53 1.18
C THR A 30 4.39 5.31 -0.31
N TRP A 31 3.46 4.47 -0.69
CA TRP A 31 3.10 4.20 -2.07
C TRP A 31 1.59 4.21 -2.17
N ARG A 32 1.07 4.80 -3.23
CA ARG A 32 -0.37 4.86 -3.47
C ARG A 32 -0.71 4.09 -4.72
N SER A 33 -1.79 3.33 -4.65
CA SER A 33 -2.27 2.61 -5.81
C SER A 33 -2.85 3.59 -6.82
N SER A 34 -3.01 3.11 -8.06
CA SER A 34 -3.71 3.89 -9.06
C SER A 34 -5.16 4.05 -8.65
N ALA A 35 -5.73 5.18 -9.00
CA ALA A 35 -7.14 5.42 -8.69
C ALA A 35 -8.02 4.58 -9.61
N VAL A 36 -9.07 4.01 -9.02
CA VAL A 36 -10.09 3.26 -9.77
C VAL A 36 -11.39 4.00 -9.57
N ARG A 37 -11.99 4.48 -10.66
CA ARG A 37 -13.18 5.28 -10.55
C ARG A 37 -14.40 4.43 -10.22
N PHE A 38 -15.22 4.92 -9.28
CA PHE A 38 -16.48 4.25 -8.97
C PHE A 38 -17.39 4.35 -10.21
N SER A 39 -17.96 3.22 -10.62
CA SER A 39 -18.73 3.18 -11.85
C SER A 39 -19.99 4.07 -11.82
N LYS A 40 -20.49 4.34 -10.62
CA LYS A 40 -21.69 5.16 -10.46
C LYS A 40 -21.37 6.50 -9.81
N ALA A 41 -20.13 6.97 -9.96
CA ALA A 41 -19.75 8.24 -9.37
C ALA A 41 -20.63 9.37 -9.91
N GLY A 42 -21.05 10.24 -9.01
CA GLY A 42 -21.86 11.38 -9.41
C GLY A 42 -23.35 11.14 -9.45
N ILE A 43 -23.79 9.91 -9.24
CA ILE A 43 -25.21 9.59 -9.27
C ILE A 43 -25.78 9.76 -7.88
N ALA A 44 -26.84 10.59 -7.78
CA ALA A 44 -27.50 10.81 -6.51
C ALA A 44 -28.74 9.91 -6.44
N PRO A 45 -28.88 9.12 -5.37
CA PRO A 45 -30.04 8.25 -5.25
C PRO A 45 -31.29 9.07 -4.97
N THR A 46 -32.36 8.68 -5.61
CA THR A 46 -33.64 9.38 -5.44
C THR A 46 -34.61 8.63 -4.54
N THR A 47 -34.30 7.38 -4.23
CA THR A 47 -35.15 6.58 -3.36
C THR A 47 -34.26 5.81 -2.40
N GLU A 48 -34.87 5.31 -1.33
CA GLU A 48 -34.12 4.50 -0.37
C GLU A 48 -33.64 3.22 -1.03
N HIS A 49 -34.45 2.65 -1.89
CA HIS A 49 -34.07 1.43 -2.61
C HIS A 49 -32.80 1.67 -3.43
N ARG A 50 -32.75 2.78 -4.14
CA ARG A 50 -31.57 3.10 -4.95
C ARG A 50 -30.37 3.42 -4.09
N ARG A 51 -30.59 4.00 -2.93
CA ARG A 51 -29.48 4.29 -2.01
C ARG A 51 -28.81 3.00 -1.57
N VAL A 52 -29.61 1.98 -1.25
CA VAL A 52 -29.08 0.69 -0.84
C VAL A 52 -28.29 0.06 -1.97
N ILE A 53 -28.83 0.14 -3.20
CA ILE A 53 -28.15 -0.44 -4.35
C ILE A 53 -26.81 0.25 -4.58
N LEU A 54 -26.78 1.58 -4.52
CA LEU A 54 -25.55 2.31 -4.76
C LEU A 54 -24.51 2.00 -3.69
N ARG A 55 -24.94 1.89 -2.43
CA ARG A 55 -24.00 1.55 -1.37
C ARG A 55 -23.43 0.16 -1.56
N THR A 56 -24.26 -0.79 -1.97
CA THR A 56 -23.80 -2.14 -2.19
C THR A 56 -22.80 -2.21 -3.33
N LEU A 57 -23.08 -1.48 -4.41
CA LEU A 57 -22.16 -1.42 -5.53
C LEU A 57 -20.83 -0.77 -5.11
N TYR A 58 -20.92 0.30 -4.32
CA TYR A 58 -19.72 1.00 -3.88
C TYR A 58 -18.82 0.04 -3.07
N GLU A 59 -19.41 -0.67 -2.11
CA GLU A 59 -18.64 -1.59 -1.29
C GLU A 59 -18.02 -2.71 -2.13
N ARG A 60 -18.78 -3.22 -3.09
CA ARG A 60 -18.27 -4.28 -3.94
C ARG A 60 -17.11 -3.80 -4.80
N GLU A 61 -17.25 -2.63 -5.39
CA GLU A 61 -16.21 -2.11 -6.25
C GLU A 61 -15.00 -1.68 -5.46
N ARG A 62 -15.21 -1.16 -4.24
CA ARG A 62 -14.08 -0.80 -3.39
C ARG A 62 -13.27 -2.02 -3.01
N GLU A 63 -13.95 -3.12 -2.69
CA GLU A 63 -13.24 -4.34 -2.33
C GLU A 63 -12.43 -4.89 -3.52
N ALA A 64 -13.01 -4.82 -4.73
CA ALA A 64 -12.29 -5.27 -5.91
C ALA A 64 -11.06 -4.39 -6.16
N ALA A 65 -11.19 -3.09 -5.94
CA ALA A 65 -10.05 -2.18 -6.10
C ALA A 65 -9.00 -2.44 -5.04
N ARG A 66 -9.42 -2.77 -3.82
CA ARG A 66 -8.48 -3.11 -2.76
C ARG A 66 -7.67 -4.35 -3.13
N GLU A 67 -8.33 -5.36 -3.67
CA GLU A 67 -7.63 -6.58 -4.06
C GLU A 67 -6.66 -6.32 -5.19
N LYS A 68 -7.04 -5.46 -6.11
CA LYS A 68 -6.13 -5.09 -7.18
C LYS A 68 -4.90 -4.38 -6.63
N ALA A 69 -5.10 -3.47 -5.70
CA ALA A 69 -3.99 -2.76 -5.08
C ALA A 69 -3.09 -3.73 -4.32
N MET A 70 -3.70 -4.67 -3.59
CA MET A 70 -2.92 -5.66 -2.85
C MET A 70 -2.06 -6.51 -3.76
N ALA A 71 -2.55 -6.79 -4.96
CA ALA A 71 -1.80 -7.59 -5.92
C ALA A 71 -0.56 -6.86 -6.42
N GLU A 72 -0.55 -5.52 -6.35
CA GLU A 72 0.59 -4.73 -6.80
C GLU A 72 1.68 -4.62 -5.73
N VAL A 73 1.32 -4.85 -4.47
CA VAL A 73 2.24 -4.61 -3.36
C VAL A 73 3.52 -5.45 -3.43
N PRO A 74 3.48 -6.74 -3.78
CA PRO A 74 4.73 -7.52 -3.80
C PRO A 74 5.77 -7.01 -4.77
N ALA A 75 5.38 -6.24 -5.79
CA ALA A 75 6.33 -5.66 -6.72
C ALA A 75 6.97 -4.40 -6.16
N ILE A 76 6.39 -3.82 -5.11
CA ILE A 76 6.84 -2.56 -4.53
C ILE A 76 7.52 -2.76 -3.18
N TYR A 77 6.99 -3.67 -2.37
CA TYR A 77 7.45 -3.90 -1.02
C TYR A 77 7.88 -5.34 -0.82
N ASN A 78 8.70 -5.54 0.22
CA ASN A 78 9.20 -6.86 0.56
C ASN A 78 8.70 -7.21 1.96
N ARG A 79 8.30 -8.47 2.12
CA ARG A 79 7.87 -8.94 3.42
C ARG A 79 9.05 -9.63 4.10
N CYS A 80 9.42 -9.13 5.26
CA CYS A 80 10.53 -9.72 6.00
C CYS A 80 10.11 -11.07 6.57
N PRO A 81 10.79 -12.16 6.24
CA PRO A 81 10.42 -13.47 6.77
C PRO A 81 10.70 -13.62 8.26
N VAL A 82 11.52 -12.74 8.82
CA VAL A 82 11.86 -12.82 10.23
C VAL A 82 10.80 -12.17 11.10
N CYS A 83 10.41 -10.94 10.77
CA CYS A 83 9.46 -10.21 11.60
C CYS A 83 8.10 -9.99 10.95
N GLY A 84 7.95 -10.30 9.66
CA GLY A 84 6.66 -10.19 8.99
C GLY A 84 6.29 -8.81 8.50
N ARG A 85 7.12 -7.81 8.72
CA ARG A 85 6.79 -6.45 8.30
C ARG A 85 6.97 -6.27 6.80
N LEU A 86 6.24 -5.32 6.24
CA LEU A 86 6.41 -4.92 4.84
C LEU A 86 7.35 -3.73 4.80
N VAL A 87 8.43 -3.86 4.06
CA VAL A 87 9.42 -2.80 3.95
C VAL A 87 9.78 -2.57 2.49
N CYS A 88 10.21 -1.36 2.19
CA CYS A 88 10.58 -1.02 0.82
C CYS A 88 11.94 -1.61 0.47
N ASP A 89 12.30 -1.47 -0.82
CA ASP A 89 13.56 -2.04 -1.29
C ASP A 89 14.78 -1.46 -0.58
N ARG A 90 14.68 -0.25 -0.09
CA ARG A 90 15.80 0.37 0.62
C ARG A 90 15.96 -0.16 2.03
N CYS A 91 14.94 -0.80 2.55
CA CYS A 91 14.95 -1.29 3.91
C CYS A 91 15.01 -2.82 3.98
N PHE A 92 15.27 -3.46 2.85
CA PHE A 92 15.32 -4.91 2.77
C PHE A 92 16.70 -5.32 2.27
N LEU A 93 17.32 -6.26 2.95
CA LEU A 93 18.67 -6.69 2.63
C LEU A 93 18.66 -8.08 2.00
N ILE A 94 19.45 -8.22 0.95
CA ILE A 94 19.68 -9.52 0.35
C ILE A 94 20.90 -10.09 1.04
N CYS A 95 20.70 -11.14 1.80
CA CYS A 95 21.74 -11.74 2.59
C CYS A 95 22.06 -13.14 2.05
N GLU A 96 23.14 -13.71 2.56
CA GLU A 96 23.59 -14.97 2.03
C GLU A 96 22.62 -16.10 2.29
N ASP A 97 22.12 -16.17 3.51
CA ASP A 97 21.28 -17.29 3.90
C ASP A 97 19.80 -16.96 3.86
N LEU A 98 19.45 -15.78 4.29
CA LEU A 98 18.03 -15.40 4.40
C LEU A 98 17.93 -13.91 4.29
N ASP A 99 17.13 -13.44 3.33
CA ASP A 99 16.91 -12.01 3.16
C ASP A 99 16.02 -11.51 4.29
N MET A 100 16.28 -10.29 4.76
CA MET A 100 15.52 -9.76 5.87
C MET A 100 15.58 -8.24 5.87
N CYS A 101 14.71 -7.61 6.68
CA CYS A 101 14.71 -6.16 6.74
C CYS A 101 15.95 -5.69 7.52
N VAL A 102 16.25 -4.39 7.34
CA VAL A 102 17.46 -3.83 7.96
C VAL A 102 17.41 -3.93 9.47
N ALA A 103 16.22 -3.80 10.08
CA ALA A 103 16.11 -3.86 11.53
C ALA A 103 16.45 -5.26 12.04
N CYS A 104 15.96 -6.31 11.37
CA CYS A 104 16.26 -7.67 11.78
C CYS A 104 17.75 -7.99 11.57
N ALA A 105 18.29 -7.53 10.44
CA ALA A 105 19.70 -7.76 10.16
C ALA A 105 20.57 -7.12 11.25
N GLY A 106 20.18 -5.92 11.69
CA GLY A 106 20.92 -5.27 12.76
C GLY A 106 20.87 -6.04 14.05
N ARG A 107 19.67 -6.54 14.41
CA ARG A 107 19.53 -7.31 15.65
C ARG A 107 20.31 -8.61 15.60
N LEU A 108 20.35 -9.25 14.45
CA LEU A 108 21.00 -10.54 14.30
C LEU A 108 22.45 -10.40 13.86
N GLN A 109 22.89 -9.16 13.63
CA GLN A 109 24.27 -8.88 13.20
C GLN A 109 24.61 -9.59 11.91
N VAL A 110 23.64 -9.57 10.99
CA VAL A 110 23.78 -10.16 9.66
C VAL A 110 24.07 -9.04 8.68
N HIS A 111 24.90 -9.30 7.71
CA HIS A 111 25.24 -8.30 6.69
C HIS A 111 24.64 -8.69 5.35
N GLY A 112 24.32 -7.69 4.56
CA GLY A 112 23.76 -7.90 3.25
C GLY A 112 23.68 -6.59 2.50
N ASP A 113 23.21 -6.66 1.26
CA ASP A 113 23.07 -5.48 0.40
C ASP A 113 21.60 -5.12 0.27
N ILE A 114 21.31 -3.83 0.26
CA ILE A 114 19.93 -3.41 0.09
C ILE A 114 19.47 -3.79 -1.32
N VAL A 115 18.17 -4.04 -1.45
CA VAL A 115 17.63 -4.50 -2.70
C VAL A 115 17.82 -3.43 -3.78
N ALA A 116 17.51 -2.18 -3.46
CA ALA A 116 17.65 -1.10 -4.43
C ALA A 116 17.82 0.21 -3.70
N GLU A 117 18.68 1.06 -4.27
CA GLU A 117 18.82 2.41 -3.76
C GLU A 117 17.64 3.27 -4.15
N ASN A 118 16.99 2.91 -5.23
CA ASN A 118 15.92 3.74 -5.77
C ASN A 118 14.73 3.80 -4.86
N VAL A 119 14.04 4.91 -4.96
CA VAL A 119 12.83 5.07 -4.17
C VAL A 119 11.71 4.27 -4.79
N ILE A 120 10.67 4.10 -4.00
CA ILE A 120 9.44 3.47 -4.45
C ILE A 120 8.89 4.28 -5.61
N PRO A 121 8.49 3.64 -6.70
CA PRO A 121 7.89 4.38 -7.81
C PRO A 121 6.52 4.88 -7.40
N GLN A 122 6.41 6.17 -7.20
CA GLN A 122 5.18 6.78 -6.77
C GLN A 122 5.19 8.23 -7.18
N GLU A 123 4.06 8.88 -7.01
CA GLU A 123 4.01 10.29 -7.31
C GLU A 123 4.83 11.07 -6.31
N PRO A 124 5.27 12.26 -6.69
CA PRO A 124 6.07 13.09 -5.78
C PRO A 124 5.31 13.34 -4.50
N PRO A 125 6.04 13.41 -3.47
CA PRO A 125 5.42 13.62 -2.19
C PRO A 125 4.69 14.91 -2.11
N ALA A 126 4.32 15.28 -2.53
CA ALA A 126 3.63 16.38 -2.35
C ALA A 126 2.81 16.47 -1.29
N GLU A 127 3.45 16.02 -1.69
CA GLU A 127 3.11 15.93 -1.16
C GLU A 127 3.18 16.07 -0.45
N GLU A 128 3.56 16.44 -0.56
CA GLU A 128 3.65 16.34 0.23
C GLU A 128 3.92 16.57 0.66
N GLU A 129 4.03 16.96 0.41
CA GLU A 129 4.23 17.00 1.03
C GLU A 129 4.70 17.16 1.38
N ASN A 130 4.89 17.63 0.93
CA ASN A 130 5.30 17.76 1.50
C ASN A 130 5.66 18.01 1.83
N PRO A 131 5.68 18.31 1.59
CA PRO A 131 5.99 18.57 2.04
C PRO A 131 6.50 18.81 2.39
N LYS A 132 6.53 19.09 2.04
CA LYS A 132 6.92 19.11 2.48
C LYS A 132 7.24 19.04 2.93
N VAL A 133 7.06 19.21 2.35
CA VAL A 133 7.22 18.91 2.87
C VAL A 133 7.50 18.94 3.28
N MET A 134 7.46 19.21 2.99
CA MET A 134 7.60 19.07 3.43
C MET A 134 7.92 19.09 3.78
#